data_57e88c816b4269e494f53ce1816dc0a8
#
_entry.id   57e88c816b4269e494f53ce1816dc0a8
#
_cell.length_a   1.000
_cell.length_b   1.000
_cell.length_c   1.000
_cell.angle_alpha   90.00
_cell.angle_beta   90.00
_cell.angle_gamma   90.00
#
_symmetry.space_group_name_H-M   'P 1'
#
loop_
_entity.id
_entity.type
_entity.pdbx_description
1 polymer ?
#
loop_
_entity_poly.entity_id
_entity_poly.type
_entity_poly.pdbx_seq_one_letter_code
_entity_poly.pdbx_strand_id
1 'polypeptide(L)'
;SLHSKNLTVDFNRAYQKLSVTEEIVLRASVVQSLGQIDGVDAVFFTIEGEPLEDQNGQEIGYMQPSDFVQNTGSSLHAYQNETFLLYYGNKKGTRLVKEKVNVRYSSSVSREKALVEQLIKGPDSDNESAVLPEGTKVLSVSVKDHICYVNLDAGFLDTTNVMNPEVPVYAIVNS
;
A
#
# COMPACT_ATOMS: atom_id res chain seq x y z
N SER A 1 -30.74 12.73 4.61
CA SER A 1 -30.81 13.63 5.79
C SER A 1 -29.41 13.80 6.37
N LEU A 2 -29.04 15.02 6.77
CA LEU A 2 -27.76 15.32 7.39
C LEU A 2 -27.92 15.24 8.91
N HIS A 3 -27.23 14.31 9.57
CA HIS A 3 -27.12 14.22 11.02
C HIS A 3 -25.66 14.20 11.44
N SER A 4 -25.25 15.16 12.25
CA SER A 4 -23.90 15.21 12.86
C SER A 4 -22.77 15.05 11.84
N LYS A 5 -22.83 15.80 10.71
CA LYS A 5 -21.88 15.73 9.60
C LYS A 5 -21.91 14.42 8.78
N ASN A 6 -22.83 13.54 9.05
CA ASN A 6 -23.06 12.32 8.27
C ASN A 6 -24.26 12.47 7.35
N LEU A 7 -24.12 12.06 6.10
CA LEU A 7 -25.17 12.13 5.10
C LEU A 7 -25.70 10.71 4.82
N THR A 8 -27.02 10.53 4.90
CA THR A 8 -27.65 9.27 4.50
C THR A 8 -28.19 9.38 3.08
N VAL A 9 -27.78 8.46 2.23
CA VAL A 9 -28.26 8.29 0.84
C VAL A 9 -29.09 7.03 0.77
N ASP A 10 -30.38 7.20 0.49
CA ASP A 10 -31.34 6.10 0.37
C ASP A 10 -31.62 5.80 -1.10
N PHE A 11 -31.43 4.55 -1.51
CA PHE A 11 -31.71 4.06 -2.84
C PHE A 11 -33.02 3.24 -2.84
N ASN A 12 -33.61 3.15 -4.00
CA ASN A 12 -34.72 2.22 -4.22
C ASN A 12 -34.18 0.81 -4.56
N ARG A 13 -35.09 -0.17 -4.65
CA ARG A 13 -34.77 -1.57 -4.96
C ARG A 13 -34.05 -1.80 -6.30
N ALA A 14 -34.04 -0.83 -7.21
CA ALA A 14 -33.32 -0.96 -8.45
C ALA A 14 -31.80 -1.06 -8.22
N TYR A 15 -31.29 -0.52 -7.11
CA TYR A 15 -29.88 -0.65 -6.70
C TYR A 15 -29.43 -2.11 -6.60
N GLN A 16 -30.29 -3.01 -6.11
CA GLN A 16 -29.97 -4.44 -5.96
C GLN A 16 -29.77 -5.21 -7.29
N LYS A 17 -30.08 -4.56 -8.43
CA LYS A 17 -29.89 -5.14 -9.76
C LYS A 17 -28.52 -4.83 -10.35
N LEU A 18 -27.76 -3.98 -9.70
CA LEU A 18 -26.39 -3.64 -10.15
C LEU A 18 -25.47 -4.86 -10.01
N SER A 19 -24.57 -5.00 -10.93
CA SER A 19 -23.43 -5.91 -10.75
C SER A 19 -22.54 -5.42 -9.63
N VAL A 20 -21.75 -6.30 -9.02
CA VAL A 20 -20.82 -5.97 -7.94
C VAL A 20 -19.89 -4.80 -8.32
N THR A 21 -19.40 -4.80 -9.56
CA THR A 21 -18.51 -3.74 -10.05
C THR A 21 -19.25 -2.40 -10.18
N GLU A 22 -20.45 -2.40 -10.74
CA GLU A 22 -21.26 -1.18 -10.88
C GLU A 22 -21.63 -0.61 -9.52
N GLU A 23 -21.97 -1.46 -8.58
CA GLU A 23 -22.30 -1.13 -7.21
C GLU A 23 -21.15 -0.42 -6.49
N ILE A 24 -19.94 -0.99 -6.54
CA ILE A 24 -18.73 -0.42 -5.93
C ILE A 24 -18.40 0.94 -6.57
N VAL A 25 -18.45 1.04 -7.89
CA VAL A 25 -18.17 2.29 -8.62
C VAL A 25 -19.19 3.36 -8.27
N LEU A 26 -20.48 3.02 -8.18
CA LEU A 26 -21.53 3.96 -7.79
C LEU A 26 -21.29 4.49 -6.38
N ARG A 27 -21.07 3.62 -5.40
CA ARG A 27 -20.78 4.02 -4.02
C ARG A 27 -19.55 4.94 -3.95
N ALA A 28 -18.45 4.54 -4.57
CA ALA A 28 -17.24 5.34 -4.60
C ALA A 28 -17.50 6.73 -5.20
N SER A 29 -18.21 6.81 -6.33
CA SER A 29 -18.54 8.07 -6.99
C SER A 29 -19.40 8.98 -6.12
N VAL A 30 -20.40 8.42 -5.45
CA VAL A 30 -21.29 9.17 -4.54
C VAL A 30 -20.50 9.69 -3.33
N VAL A 31 -19.70 8.84 -2.67
CA VAL A 31 -18.91 9.23 -1.51
C VAL A 31 -17.88 10.30 -1.87
N GLN A 32 -17.16 10.13 -2.99
CA GLN A 32 -16.19 11.11 -3.46
C GLN A 32 -16.83 12.45 -3.82
N SER A 33 -18.04 12.44 -4.40
CA SER A 33 -18.76 13.67 -4.77
C SER A 33 -19.32 14.39 -3.56
N LEU A 34 -19.99 13.65 -2.66
CA LEU A 34 -20.66 14.24 -1.48
C LEU A 34 -19.66 14.61 -0.38
N GLY A 35 -18.53 13.93 -0.28
CA GLY A 35 -17.45 14.28 0.66
C GLY A 35 -16.72 15.59 0.31
N GLN A 36 -17.00 16.22 -0.85
CA GLN A 36 -16.52 17.57 -1.19
C GLN A 36 -17.40 18.68 -0.60
N ILE A 37 -18.56 18.33 -0.04
CA ILE A 37 -19.49 19.30 0.54
C ILE A 37 -19.05 19.61 1.95
N ASP A 38 -18.87 20.89 2.26
CA ASP A 38 -18.52 21.35 3.61
C ASP A 38 -19.56 20.83 4.62
N GLY A 39 -19.07 20.17 5.66
CA GLY A 39 -19.91 19.60 6.73
C GLY A 39 -20.38 18.16 6.46
N VAL A 40 -19.92 17.50 5.40
CA VAL A 40 -20.12 16.06 5.16
C VAL A 40 -18.81 15.31 5.42
N ASP A 41 -18.74 14.60 6.54
CA ASP A 41 -17.55 13.82 6.90
C ASP A 41 -17.68 12.35 6.44
N ALA A 42 -18.91 11.80 6.41
CA ALA A 42 -19.14 10.43 5.97
C ALA A 42 -20.54 10.27 5.33
N VAL A 43 -20.67 9.24 4.49
CA VAL A 43 -21.92 8.87 3.82
C VAL A 43 -22.36 7.49 4.29
N PHE A 44 -23.61 7.38 4.65
CA PHE A 44 -24.28 6.13 5.01
C PHE A 44 -25.29 5.76 3.93
N PHE A 45 -25.30 4.51 3.52
CA PHE A 45 -26.18 4.04 2.45
C PHE A 45 -27.29 3.16 2.98
N THR A 46 -28.49 3.37 2.46
CA THR A 46 -29.67 2.54 2.73
C THR A 46 -30.37 2.14 1.42
N ILE A 47 -31.14 1.08 1.48
CA ILE A 47 -32.06 0.67 0.40
C ILE A 47 -33.45 0.54 0.99
N GLU A 48 -34.39 1.39 0.53
CA GLU A 48 -35.76 1.46 1.07
C GLU A 48 -35.77 1.66 2.61
N GLY A 49 -34.78 2.40 3.13
CA GLY A 49 -34.63 2.71 4.56
C GLY A 49 -33.81 1.69 5.36
N GLU A 50 -33.53 0.51 4.83
CA GLU A 50 -32.70 -0.51 5.49
C GLU A 50 -31.23 -0.31 5.17
N PRO A 51 -30.30 -0.54 6.14
CA PRO A 51 -28.87 -0.41 5.92
C PRO A 51 -28.38 -1.26 4.74
N LEU A 52 -27.41 -0.71 3.99
CA LEU A 52 -26.76 -1.46 2.92
C LEU A 52 -25.82 -2.50 3.51
N GLU A 53 -25.98 -3.74 3.10
CA GLU A 53 -25.19 -4.89 3.53
C GLU A 53 -24.19 -5.33 2.43
N ASP A 54 -23.09 -5.94 2.84
CA ASP A 54 -22.14 -6.60 1.94
C ASP A 54 -22.65 -7.99 1.50
N GLN A 55 -21.84 -8.70 0.69
CA GLN A 55 -22.16 -10.05 0.20
C GLN A 55 -22.28 -11.11 1.31
N ASN A 56 -21.81 -10.83 2.52
CA ASN A 56 -21.87 -11.72 3.68
C ASN A 56 -23.04 -11.35 4.62
N GLY A 57 -23.86 -10.35 4.28
CA GLY A 57 -24.95 -9.84 5.11
C GLY A 57 -24.46 -8.99 6.29
N GLN A 58 -23.26 -8.40 6.20
CA GLN A 58 -22.76 -7.44 7.16
C GLN A 58 -23.07 -6.02 6.69
N GLU A 59 -23.56 -5.18 7.61
CA GLU A 59 -23.76 -3.76 7.36
C GLU A 59 -22.43 -3.09 6.95
N ILE A 60 -22.44 -2.37 5.83
CA ILE A 60 -21.23 -1.69 5.31
C ILE A 60 -20.85 -0.49 6.19
N GLY A 61 -21.82 0.17 6.82
CA GLY A 61 -21.59 1.28 7.72
C GLY A 61 -21.29 2.61 7.00
N TYR A 62 -20.67 3.53 7.76
CA TYR A 62 -20.30 4.86 7.26
C TYR A 62 -19.06 4.79 6.40
N MET A 63 -19.10 5.47 5.25
CA MET A 63 -18.01 5.51 4.29
C MET A 63 -17.48 6.93 4.10
N GLN A 64 -16.16 7.04 4.01
CA GLN A 64 -15.46 8.30 3.77
C GLN A 64 -14.72 8.27 2.43
N PRO A 65 -14.38 9.43 1.83
CA PRO A 65 -13.57 9.48 0.62
C PRO A 65 -12.25 8.72 0.71
N SER A 66 -11.63 8.65 1.91
CA SER A 66 -10.41 7.91 2.20
C SER A 66 -10.56 6.39 2.09
N ASP A 67 -11.77 5.85 2.18
CA ASP A 67 -12.03 4.41 2.05
C ASP A 67 -11.93 3.93 0.60
N PHE A 68 -11.98 4.88 -0.34
CA PHE A 68 -11.82 4.62 -1.75
C PHE A 68 -10.48 5.17 -2.25
N VAL A 69 -9.58 4.28 -2.62
CA VAL A 69 -8.32 4.67 -3.27
C VAL A 69 -8.65 5.29 -4.62
N GLN A 70 -8.34 6.58 -4.79
CA GLN A 70 -8.46 7.26 -6.09
C GLN A 70 -7.41 6.69 -7.04
N ASN A 71 -7.83 5.73 -7.86
CA ASN A 71 -7.02 5.24 -8.95
C ASN A 71 -7.31 6.10 -10.19
N THR A 72 -6.59 7.20 -10.32
CA THR A 72 -6.70 8.12 -11.45
C THR A 72 -6.18 7.47 -12.74
N GLY A 73 -6.89 6.45 -13.23
CA GLY A 73 -6.69 5.90 -14.57
C GLY A 73 -5.85 4.62 -14.69
N SER A 74 -5.43 4.00 -13.59
CA SER A 74 -4.86 2.66 -13.63
C SER A 74 -5.83 1.64 -13.00
N SER A 75 -5.91 0.44 -13.57
CA SER A 75 -6.78 -0.64 -13.10
C SER A 75 -6.53 -0.96 -11.62
N LEU A 76 -7.56 -1.40 -10.89
CA LEU A 76 -7.52 -1.82 -9.48
C LEU A 76 -6.45 -2.89 -9.16
N HIS A 77 -5.76 -3.39 -10.17
CA HIS A 77 -4.64 -4.32 -10.10
C HIS A 77 -3.49 -3.90 -11.02
N ALA A 78 -3.22 -2.59 -11.13
CA ALA A 78 -2.05 -2.14 -11.87
C ALA A 78 -0.79 -2.55 -11.12
N TYR A 79 0.02 -3.37 -11.77
CA TYR A 79 1.37 -3.69 -11.35
C TYR A 79 2.34 -2.90 -12.20
N GLN A 80 3.40 -2.44 -11.59
CA GLN A 80 4.56 -1.90 -12.27
C GLN A 80 5.65 -2.97 -12.33
N ASN A 81 6.34 -3.03 -13.47
CA ASN A 81 7.54 -3.84 -13.62
C ASN A 81 8.70 -2.88 -13.81
N GLU A 82 9.66 -2.92 -12.92
CA GLU A 82 10.82 -2.04 -12.97
C GLU A 82 12.10 -2.82 -12.65
N THR A 83 13.21 -2.41 -13.24
CA THR A 83 14.52 -2.96 -12.94
C THR A 83 15.19 -2.08 -11.90
N PHE A 84 15.35 -2.60 -10.69
CA PHE A 84 16.11 -1.95 -9.64
C PHE A 84 17.58 -2.34 -9.71
N LEU A 85 18.45 -1.41 -9.35
CA LEU A 85 19.84 -1.68 -9.10
C LEU A 85 20.01 -1.80 -7.58
N LEU A 86 20.21 -3.02 -7.11
CA LEU A 86 20.27 -3.32 -5.68
C LEU A 86 21.67 -3.73 -5.26
N TYR A 87 22.00 -3.52 -4.00
CA TYR A 87 23.33 -3.86 -3.45
C TYR A 87 23.18 -4.92 -2.37
N TYR A 88 23.64 -6.13 -2.68
CA TYR A 88 23.67 -7.28 -1.77
C TYR A 88 25.10 -7.56 -1.27
N GLY A 89 25.22 -8.38 -0.26
CA GLY A 89 26.52 -8.89 0.17
C GLY A 89 27.08 -9.91 -0.82
N ASN A 90 28.40 -9.97 -1.00
CA ASN A 90 28.99 -11.12 -1.67
C ASN A 90 28.89 -12.35 -0.74
N LYS A 91 29.08 -13.56 -1.27
CA LYS A 91 28.99 -14.82 -0.52
C LYS A 91 29.84 -14.87 0.77
N LYS A 92 30.89 -14.07 0.84
CA LYS A 92 31.78 -13.98 2.02
C LYS A 92 31.37 -12.86 2.98
N GLY A 93 30.36 -12.05 2.66
CA GLY A 93 29.94 -10.89 3.46
C GLY A 93 30.98 -9.76 3.57
N THR A 94 31.99 -9.73 2.70
CA THR A 94 33.12 -8.79 2.83
C THR A 94 32.97 -7.52 2.01
N ARG A 95 32.02 -7.47 1.06
CA ARG A 95 31.77 -6.30 0.21
C ARG A 95 30.35 -6.35 -0.35
N LEU A 96 29.83 -5.18 -0.74
CA LEU A 96 28.61 -5.06 -1.50
C LEU A 96 28.86 -5.39 -2.99
N VAL A 97 27.91 -6.06 -3.61
CA VAL A 97 27.85 -6.39 -5.03
C VAL A 97 26.55 -5.82 -5.56
N LYS A 98 26.62 -5.15 -6.71
CA LYS A 98 25.42 -4.60 -7.36
C LYS A 98 24.76 -5.65 -8.24
N GLU A 99 23.46 -5.76 -8.15
CA GLU A 99 22.62 -6.64 -8.96
C GLU A 99 21.48 -5.86 -9.61
N LYS A 100 21.09 -6.25 -10.83
CA LYS A 100 19.87 -5.74 -11.49
C LYS A 100 18.75 -6.73 -11.29
N VAL A 101 17.72 -6.33 -10.56
CA VAL A 101 16.57 -7.16 -10.21
C VAL A 101 15.33 -6.60 -10.87
N ASN A 102 14.59 -7.44 -11.62
CA ASN A 102 13.29 -7.08 -12.15
C ASN A 102 12.23 -7.30 -11.07
N VAL A 103 11.62 -6.23 -10.61
CA VAL A 103 10.64 -6.25 -9.54
C VAL A 103 9.26 -5.91 -10.08
N ARG A 104 8.28 -6.75 -9.78
CA ARG A 104 6.87 -6.48 -10.02
C ARG A 104 6.21 -6.10 -8.72
N TYR A 105 5.72 -4.87 -8.62
CA TYR A 105 5.05 -4.37 -7.43
C TYR A 105 3.74 -3.64 -7.75
N SER A 106 2.85 -3.53 -6.77
CA SER A 106 1.58 -2.82 -6.94
C SER A 106 1.81 -1.33 -7.17
N SER A 107 1.05 -0.72 -8.06
CA SER A 107 1.07 0.73 -8.29
C SER A 107 0.65 1.55 -7.05
N SER A 108 0.04 0.92 -6.05
CA SER A 108 -0.26 1.54 -4.75
C SER A 108 0.93 1.63 -3.81
N VAL A 109 2.04 0.97 -4.14
CA VAL A 109 3.29 0.99 -3.38
C VAL A 109 4.25 1.97 -4.03
N SER A 110 4.90 2.83 -3.25
CA SER A 110 5.91 3.73 -3.81
C SER A 110 7.14 2.93 -4.29
N ARG A 111 7.83 3.48 -5.29
CA ARG A 111 9.04 2.89 -5.85
C ARG A 111 10.10 2.60 -4.79
N GLU A 112 10.31 3.56 -3.91
CA GLU A 112 11.30 3.49 -2.82
C GLU A 112 10.92 2.41 -1.81
N LYS A 113 9.64 2.26 -1.50
CA LYS A 113 9.15 1.19 -0.61
C LYS A 113 9.35 -0.17 -1.25
N ALA A 114 9.00 -0.34 -2.52
CA ALA A 114 9.21 -1.59 -3.26
C ALA A 114 10.69 -1.99 -3.33
N LEU A 115 11.59 -1.00 -3.50
CA LEU A 115 13.04 -1.21 -3.49
C LEU A 115 13.53 -1.73 -2.13
N VAL A 116 13.13 -1.11 -1.03
CA VAL A 116 13.53 -1.54 0.32
C VAL A 116 12.95 -2.92 0.66
N GLU A 117 11.71 -3.19 0.29
CA GLU A 117 11.09 -4.51 0.47
C GLU A 117 11.84 -5.60 -0.32
N GLN A 118 12.31 -5.30 -1.54
CA GLN A 118 13.11 -6.24 -2.32
C GLN A 118 14.50 -6.48 -1.71
N LEU A 119 15.13 -5.46 -1.13
CA LEU A 119 16.38 -5.64 -0.38
C LEU A 119 16.21 -6.55 0.84
N ILE A 120 15.08 -6.43 1.56
CA ILE A 120 14.76 -7.28 2.71
C ILE A 120 14.52 -8.73 2.26
N LYS A 121 13.84 -8.93 1.14
CA LYS A 121 13.64 -10.27 0.56
C LYS A 121 14.97 -10.97 0.27
N GLY A 122 16.01 -10.20 -0.02
CA GLY A 122 17.34 -10.71 -0.34
C GLY A 122 17.53 -11.07 -1.81
N PRO A 123 18.74 -11.53 -2.18
CA PRO A 123 19.09 -11.93 -3.54
C PRO A 123 18.46 -13.27 -3.92
N ASP A 124 18.17 -13.46 -5.20
CA ASP A 124 17.76 -14.75 -5.76
C ASP A 124 18.98 -15.66 -6.11
N SER A 125 20.19 -15.15 -5.97
CA SER A 125 21.46 -15.83 -6.33
C SER A 125 22.17 -16.43 -5.12
N ASP A 126 22.56 -17.69 -5.21
CA ASP A 126 23.36 -18.38 -4.18
C ASP A 126 24.80 -17.81 -4.00
N ASN A 127 25.23 -16.92 -4.89
CA ASN A 127 26.54 -16.27 -4.84
C ASN A 127 26.53 -14.95 -4.03
N GLU A 128 25.36 -14.53 -3.60
CA GLU A 128 25.13 -13.31 -2.87
C GLU A 128 24.48 -13.61 -1.53
N SER A 129 24.52 -12.68 -0.61
CA SER A 129 23.91 -12.81 0.71
C SER A 129 23.03 -11.62 1.00
N ALA A 130 21.93 -11.87 1.72
CA ALA A 130 21.07 -10.83 2.26
C ALA A 130 21.90 -9.87 3.13
N VAL A 131 21.59 -8.59 3.03
CA VAL A 131 22.28 -7.52 3.77
C VAL A 131 21.43 -6.98 4.91
N LEU A 132 20.14 -7.27 4.89
CA LEU A 132 19.18 -6.88 5.92
C LEU A 132 18.81 -8.11 6.76
N PRO A 133 18.58 -7.95 8.07
CA PRO A 133 18.14 -9.05 8.91
C PRO A 133 16.83 -9.67 8.42
N GLU A 134 16.75 -10.98 8.46
CA GLU A 134 15.53 -11.71 8.14
C GLU A 134 14.42 -11.33 9.15
N GLY A 135 13.24 -11.04 8.65
CA GLY A 135 12.11 -10.60 9.50
C GLY A 135 11.98 -9.09 9.68
N THR A 136 12.93 -8.27 9.19
CA THR A 136 12.78 -6.81 9.14
C THR A 136 11.53 -6.43 8.35
N LYS A 137 10.71 -5.51 8.88
CA LYS A 137 9.51 -5.01 8.21
C LYS A 137 9.62 -3.52 7.91
N VAL A 138 9.18 -3.13 6.73
CA VAL A 138 9.03 -1.72 6.36
C VAL A 138 7.75 -1.18 6.98
N LEU A 139 7.86 -0.26 7.92
CA LEU A 139 6.73 0.44 8.53
C LEU A 139 6.24 1.56 7.64
N SER A 140 7.16 2.39 7.12
CA SER A 140 6.84 3.44 6.15
C SER A 140 8.08 3.84 5.35
N VAL A 141 7.85 4.33 4.12
CA VAL A 141 8.85 5.02 3.31
C VAL A 141 8.21 6.30 2.77
N SER A 142 8.89 7.41 2.90
CA SER A 142 8.41 8.70 2.38
C SER A 142 9.59 9.52 1.85
N VAL A 143 9.34 10.32 0.81
CA VAL A 143 10.32 11.24 0.24
C VAL A 143 9.81 12.66 0.43
N LYS A 144 10.62 13.48 1.09
CA LYS A 144 10.34 14.90 1.30
C LYS A 144 11.64 15.68 1.12
N ASP A 145 11.57 16.79 0.38
CA ASP A 145 12.70 17.70 0.16
C ASP A 145 13.98 16.97 -0.35
N HIS A 146 13.81 15.99 -1.24
CA HIS A 146 14.87 15.10 -1.77
C HIS A 146 15.53 14.19 -0.73
N ILE A 147 14.92 14.04 0.46
CA ILE A 147 15.37 13.10 1.49
C ILE A 147 14.39 11.94 1.57
N CYS A 148 14.91 10.71 1.47
CA CYS A 148 14.12 9.50 1.66
C CYS A 148 14.17 9.08 3.14
N TYR A 149 13.02 9.03 3.77
CA TYR A 149 12.84 8.58 5.15
C TYR A 149 12.35 7.14 5.12
N VAL A 150 13.18 6.22 5.59
CA VAL A 150 12.85 4.80 5.70
C VAL A 150 12.66 4.45 7.16
N ASN A 151 11.45 4.01 7.53
CA ASN A 151 11.12 3.57 8.89
C ASN A 151 10.96 2.05 8.89
N LEU A 152 11.79 1.38 9.65
CA LEU A 152 11.83 -0.08 9.80
C LEU A 152 11.42 -0.48 11.22
N ASP A 153 10.95 -1.70 11.40
CA ASP A 153 10.64 -2.23 12.72
C ASP A 153 11.90 -2.64 13.51
N ALA A 154 11.70 -3.09 14.74
CA ALA A 154 12.79 -3.52 15.61
C ALA A 154 13.58 -4.73 15.06
N GLY A 155 13.02 -5.49 14.12
CA GLY A 155 13.72 -6.59 13.44
C GLY A 155 15.00 -6.15 12.75
N PHE A 156 15.07 -4.90 12.31
CA PHE A 156 16.27 -4.31 11.71
C PHE A 156 17.49 -4.29 12.68
N LEU A 157 17.23 -4.27 13.97
CA LEU A 157 18.27 -4.24 15.02
C LEU A 157 18.81 -5.63 15.38
N ASP A 158 18.22 -6.69 14.82
CA ASP A 158 18.72 -8.05 14.99
C ASP A 158 19.96 -8.29 14.15
N THR A 159 21.12 -8.06 14.75
CA THR A 159 22.44 -8.18 14.10
C THR A 159 23.05 -9.58 14.22
N THR A 160 22.30 -10.57 14.68
CA THR A 160 22.82 -11.94 14.95
C THR A 160 23.46 -12.59 13.71
N ASN A 161 23.03 -12.20 12.50
CA ASN A 161 23.55 -12.72 11.24
C ASN A 161 24.25 -11.67 10.36
N VAL A 162 24.44 -10.44 10.85
CA VAL A 162 25.06 -9.35 10.09
C VAL A 162 26.47 -9.10 10.61
N MET A 163 27.47 -9.33 9.76
CA MET A 163 28.89 -9.21 10.13
C MET A 163 29.33 -7.78 10.47
N ASN A 164 28.66 -6.76 9.90
CA ASN A 164 28.92 -5.35 10.17
C ASN A 164 27.60 -4.58 10.17
N PRO A 165 27.23 -3.89 11.26
CA PRO A 165 25.97 -3.13 11.39
C PRO A 165 25.81 -1.99 10.35
N GLU A 166 26.89 -1.52 9.74
CA GLU A 166 26.83 -0.46 8.73
C GLU A 166 26.42 -0.98 7.33
N VAL A 167 26.62 -2.27 7.07
CA VAL A 167 26.35 -2.86 5.74
C VAL A 167 24.87 -2.71 5.31
N PRO A 168 23.88 -2.97 6.18
CA PRO A 168 22.48 -2.73 5.86
C PRO A 168 22.18 -1.29 5.43
N VAL A 169 22.77 -0.33 6.15
CA VAL A 169 22.59 1.10 5.85
C VAL A 169 23.19 1.46 4.50
N TYR A 170 24.42 1.03 4.25
CA TYR A 170 25.08 1.26 2.94
C TYR A 170 24.34 0.56 1.79
N ALA A 171 23.76 -0.60 2.01
CA ALA A 171 22.97 -1.28 0.99
C ALA A 171 21.73 -0.46 0.60
N ILE A 172 20.98 0.04 1.58
CA ILE A 172 19.81 0.89 1.34
C ILE A 172 20.20 2.19 0.62
N VAL A 173 21.25 2.87 1.10
CA VAL A 173 21.65 4.18 0.57
C VAL A 173 22.17 4.09 -0.87
N ASN A 174 22.81 2.99 -1.27
CA ASN A 174 23.38 2.82 -2.60
C ASN A 174 22.40 2.19 -3.61
N SER A 175 21.26 1.65 -3.15
CA SER A 175 20.22 1.07 -3.99
C SER A 175 19.20 2.12 -4.40
#